data_098d1335fe8adc5201461c794f517958
#
_entry.id   098d1335fe8adc5201461c794f517958
#
_cell.length_a   1.000
_cell.length_b   1.000
_cell.length_c   1.000
_cell.angle_alpha   90.00
_cell.angle_beta   90.00
_cell.angle_gamma   90.00
#
_symmetry.space_group_name_H-M   'P 1'
#
loop_
_entity.id
_entity.type
_entity.pdbx_description
1 polymer ?
#
loop_
_entity_poly.entity_id
_entity_poly.type
_entity_poly.pdbx_seq_one_letter_code
_entity_poly.pdbx_strand_id
1 'polypeptide(L)'
;AYDAFLANARQASATTLQRGEVRGGGKKPWRQKGTGRARFGSIRNPIWRGGGVVFGPRGNENYRKKLSKTSKRVAIRQALTLAHQAGKIQVLPFEDKVTGKTKDAAAFLRQFKLERKVLLVAGEKSPELIRSTANLQQVLAVSAMYLNVYYILNADHIVLSPQALDVITAWLAQEDK
;
A
#
# COMPACT_ATOMS: atom_id res chain seq x y z
N ALA A 1 -3.45 8.67 8.72
CA ALA A 1 -3.37 8.58 7.24
C ALA A 1 -2.38 7.50 6.79
N TYR A 2 -1.17 7.49 7.30
CA TYR A 2 -0.13 6.50 6.96
C TYR A 2 -0.60 5.05 7.22
N ASP A 3 -1.05 4.75 8.44
CA ASP A 3 -1.56 3.42 8.80
C ASP A 3 -2.81 3.02 7.99
N ALA A 4 -3.65 3.99 7.63
CA ALA A 4 -4.82 3.72 6.79
C ALA A 4 -4.40 3.33 5.37
N PHE A 5 -3.36 3.94 4.81
CA PHE A 5 -2.81 3.57 3.51
C PHE A 5 -2.28 2.13 3.52
N LEU A 6 -1.45 1.79 4.50
CA LEU A 6 -0.90 0.44 4.65
C LEU A 6 -2.00 -0.61 4.88
N ALA A 7 -2.99 -0.31 5.74
CA ALA A 7 -4.09 -1.21 6.00
C ALA A 7 -4.96 -1.46 4.74
N ASN A 8 -5.20 -0.39 3.95
CA ASN A 8 -6.01 -0.48 2.73
C ASN A 8 -5.29 -1.20 1.58
N ALA A 9 -3.97 -1.29 1.61
CA ALA A 9 -3.18 -2.07 0.66
C ALA A 9 -3.17 -3.58 0.97
N ARG A 10 -3.62 -3.98 2.17
CA ARG A 10 -3.65 -5.40 2.57
C ARG A 10 -4.83 -6.13 1.96
N GLN A 11 -4.59 -7.35 1.51
CA GLN A 11 -5.61 -8.29 1.06
C GLN A 11 -5.71 -9.46 2.03
N ALA A 12 -6.93 -9.85 2.39
CA ALA A 12 -7.19 -11.04 3.19
C ALA A 12 -7.10 -12.28 2.29
N SER A 13 -5.90 -12.83 2.14
CA SER A 13 -5.65 -14.02 1.30
C SER A 13 -5.42 -15.29 2.10
N ALA A 14 -5.09 -15.18 3.40
CA ALA A 14 -4.90 -16.32 4.26
C ALA A 14 -6.24 -16.94 4.63
N THR A 15 -6.36 -18.26 4.48
CA THR A 15 -7.56 -19.01 4.88
C THR A 15 -7.19 -20.36 5.50
N THR A 16 -8.00 -20.81 6.43
CA THR A 16 -7.86 -22.12 7.06
C THR A 16 -9.20 -22.85 7.03
N LEU A 17 -9.14 -24.16 6.90
CA LEU A 17 -10.33 -24.98 6.88
C LEU A 17 -10.85 -25.21 8.30
N GLN A 18 -12.13 -25.00 8.49
CA GLN A 18 -12.84 -25.32 9.72
C GLN A 18 -13.22 -26.79 9.76
N ARG A 19 -13.64 -27.28 10.96
CA ARG A 19 -14.07 -28.64 11.18
C ARG A 19 -15.09 -29.16 10.16
N GLY A 20 -16.02 -28.31 9.70
CA GLY A 20 -17.02 -28.67 8.68
C GLY A 20 -16.45 -28.80 7.27
N GLU A 21 -15.37 -28.08 6.97
CA GLU A 21 -14.77 -27.96 5.63
C GLU A 21 -13.66 -28.99 5.38
N VAL A 22 -13.04 -29.50 6.45
CA VAL A 22 -12.00 -30.53 6.34
C VAL A 22 -12.58 -31.82 5.80
N ARG A 23 -11.89 -32.44 4.83
CA ARG A 23 -12.25 -33.74 4.27
C ARG A 23 -12.13 -34.80 5.34
N GLY A 24 -13.10 -35.76 5.37
CA GLY A 24 -13.10 -36.88 6.31
C GLY A 24 -14.34 -36.88 7.22
N GLY A 25 -14.32 -37.65 8.28
CA GLY A 25 -15.46 -37.82 9.20
C GLY A 25 -16.52 -38.79 8.65
N GLY A 26 -17.77 -38.68 9.13
CA GLY A 26 -18.85 -39.57 8.74
C GLY A 26 -18.85 -40.89 9.55
N LYS A 27 -17.68 -41.54 9.71
CA LYS A 27 -17.55 -42.73 10.55
C LYS A 27 -17.01 -42.34 11.94
N LYS A 28 -17.68 -42.81 13.00
CA LYS A 28 -17.21 -42.65 14.38
C LYS A 28 -15.90 -43.43 14.57
N PRO A 29 -14.83 -42.85 15.16
CA PRO A 29 -13.52 -43.51 15.29
C PRO A 29 -13.56 -44.80 16.09
N TRP A 30 -14.36 -44.85 17.15
CA TRP A 30 -14.60 -46.05 17.99
C TRP A 30 -15.96 -46.01 18.69
N ARG A 31 -16.37 -47.11 19.25
CA ARG A 31 -17.64 -47.23 20.00
C ARG A 31 -17.66 -46.31 21.23
N GLN A 32 -18.87 -45.94 21.67
CA GLN A 32 -19.10 -44.92 22.71
C GLN A 32 -18.56 -45.32 24.09
N LYS A 33 -18.54 -46.60 24.44
CA LYS A 33 -18.10 -47.14 25.71
C LYS A 33 -17.29 -48.42 25.49
N GLY A 34 -16.51 -48.85 26.51
CA GLY A 34 -15.79 -50.14 26.50
C GLY A 34 -14.46 -50.11 25.73
N THR A 35 -13.86 -48.94 25.48
CA THR A 35 -12.53 -48.82 24.81
C THR A 35 -11.45 -48.24 25.72
N GLY A 36 -11.79 -47.77 26.93
CA GLY A 36 -10.86 -47.07 27.82
C GLY A 36 -10.34 -45.71 27.29
N ARG A 37 -10.82 -45.28 26.13
CA ARG A 37 -10.41 -44.01 25.46
C ARG A 37 -11.46 -42.94 25.66
N ALA A 38 -11.04 -41.64 25.53
CA ALA A 38 -11.95 -40.53 25.52
C ALA A 38 -12.99 -40.67 24.38
N ARG A 39 -14.19 -40.19 24.61
CA ARG A 39 -15.28 -40.28 23.63
C ARG A 39 -15.05 -39.29 22.48
N PHE A 40 -15.07 -39.78 21.24
CA PHE A 40 -14.94 -38.95 20.04
C PHE A 40 -16.01 -39.27 18.99
N GLY A 41 -16.60 -38.25 18.41
CA GLY A 41 -17.58 -38.40 17.33
C GLY A 41 -16.99 -38.25 15.93
N SER A 42 -15.87 -37.55 15.80
CA SER A 42 -15.25 -37.25 14.49
C SER A 42 -13.76 -37.04 14.62
N ILE A 43 -13.01 -37.45 13.60
CA ILE A 43 -11.58 -37.17 13.45
C ILE A 43 -11.28 -35.74 13.00
N ARG A 44 -12.30 -34.97 12.59
CA ARG A 44 -12.16 -33.59 12.16
C ARG A 44 -12.02 -32.57 13.30
N ASN A 45 -12.07 -33.02 14.54
CA ASN A 45 -11.95 -32.13 15.70
C ASN A 45 -10.59 -31.44 15.73
N PRO A 46 -10.52 -30.19 16.23
CA PRO A 46 -9.29 -29.38 16.22
C PRO A 46 -8.14 -30.00 17.02
N ILE A 47 -8.44 -30.87 17.98
CA ILE A 47 -7.42 -31.58 18.77
C ILE A 47 -6.76 -32.75 18.02
N TRP A 48 -7.30 -33.14 16.86
CA TRP A 48 -6.72 -34.18 16.04
C TRP A 48 -5.77 -33.57 15.01
N ARG A 49 -4.67 -34.26 14.74
CA ARG A 49 -3.79 -33.93 13.63
C ARG A 49 -4.56 -34.04 12.31
N GLY A 50 -4.57 -32.95 11.53
CA GLY A 50 -5.40 -32.86 10.32
C GLY A 50 -6.86 -32.49 10.58
N GLY A 51 -7.24 -32.17 11.82
CA GLY A 51 -8.54 -31.58 12.14
C GLY A 51 -8.66 -30.11 11.75
N GLY A 52 -9.89 -29.57 11.81
CA GLY A 52 -10.15 -28.18 11.45
C GLY A 52 -9.61 -27.20 12.47
N VAL A 53 -9.24 -25.99 11.98
CA VAL A 53 -8.80 -24.88 12.82
C VAL A 53 -10.04 -24.15 13.35
N VAL A 54 -10.08 -23.79 14.65
CA VAL A 54 -11.24 -23.14 15.27
C VAL A 54 -11.29 -21.64 14.97
N PHE A 55 -10.19 -20.93 15.24
CA PHE A 55 -10.09 -19.47 15.14
C PHE A 55 -9.04 -19.01 14.11
N GLY A 56 -8.89 -19.78 13.05
CA GLY A 56 -7.96 -19.39 11.97
C GLY A 56 -8.53 -18.30 11.04
N PRO A 57 -7.69 -17.72 10.21
CA PRO A 57 -8.11 -16.74 9.22
C PRO A 57 -9.08 -17.35 8.21
N ARG A 58 -10.05 -16.57 7.76
CA ARG A 58 -11.11 -17.01 6.83
C ARG A 58 -11.01 -16.43 5.43
N GLY A 59 -10.07 -15.50 5.18
CA GLY A 59 -9.91 -14.83 3.90
C GLY A 59 -10.96 -13.75 3.61
N ASN A 60 -11.78 -13.40 4.60
CA ASN A 60 -12.80 -12.38 4.48
C ASN A 60 -12.60 -11.20 5.47
N GLU A 61 -11.44 -11.16 6.11
CA GLU A 61 -11.09 -10.10 7.06
C GLU A 61 -11.05 -8.74 6.36
N ASN A 62 -11.73 -7.76 6.94
CA ASN A 62 -11.78 -6.41 6.42
C ASN A 62 -10.71 -5.53 7.08
N TYR A 63 -9.63 -5.26 6.34
CA TYR A 63 -8.55 -4.36 6.78
C TYR A 63 -8.80 -2.90 6.44
N ARG A 64 -9.90 -2.56 5.75
CA ARG A 64 -10.19 -1.21 5.30
C ARG A 64 -10.36 -0.23 6.45
N LYS A 65 -9.58 0.84 6.44
CA LYS A 65 -9.72 2.00 7.32
C LYS A 65 -10.24 3.19 6.53
N LYS A 66 -11.40 3.70 6.91
CA LYS A 66 -12.00 4.89 6.31
C LYS A 66 -11.44 6.15 6.98
N LEU A 67 -11.03 7.11 6.18
CA LEU A 67 -10.56 8.42 6.62
C LEU A 67 -11.34 9.50 5.86
N SER A 68 -11.77 10.56 6.55
CA SER A 68 -12.50 11.67 5.92
C SER A 68 -11.60 12.43 4.91
N LYS A 69 -12.21 13.11 3.95
CA LYS A 69 -11.49 13.92 2.96
C LYS A 69 -10.69 15.04 3.63
N THR A 70 -11.32 15.76 4.54
CA THR A 70 -10.69 16.84 5.32
C THR A 70 -9.47 16.34 6.08
N SER A 71 -9.59 15.23 6.83
CA SER A 71 -8.44 14.65 7.56
C SER A 71 -7.30 14.23 6.64
N LYS A 72 -7.60 13.73 5.44
CA LYS A 72 -6.57 13.41 4.43
C LYS A 72 -5.84 14.66 3.96
N ARG A 73 -6.56 15.74 3.63
CA ARG A 73 -5.98 17.02 3.19
C ARG A 73 -5.08 17.64 4.26
N VAL A 74 -5.57 17.69 5.51
CA VAL A 74 -4.77 18.18 6.65
C VAL A 74 -3.49 17.36 6.80
N ALA A 75 -3.58 16.04 6.75
CA ALA A 75 -2.42 15.16 6.88
C ALA A 75 -1.39 15.34 5.74
N ILE A 76 -1.85 15.59 4.50
CA ILE A 76 -0.96 15.89 3.38
C ILE A 76 -0.28 17.25 3.55
N ARG A 77 -1.02 18.31 3.96
CA ARG A 77 -0.45 19.63 4.27
C ARG A 77 0.67 19.51 5.31
N GLN A 78 0.42 18.81 6.41
CA GLN A 78 1.41 18.58 7.46
C GLN A 78 2.64 17.81 6.96
N ALA A 79 2.43 16.75 6.17
CA ALA A 79 3.53 15.97 5.60
C ALA A 79 4.40 16.81 4.64
N LEU A 80 3.79 17.65 3.79
CA LEU A 80 4.51 18.56 2.91
C LEU A 80 5.28 19.63 3.70
N THR A 81 4.69 20.19 4.74
CA THR A 81 5.37 21.16 5.62
C THR A 81 6.62 20.54 6.25
N LEU A 82 6.51 19.35 6.80
CA LEU A 82 7.65 18.63 7.38
C LEU A 82 8.73 18.30 6.34
N ALA A 83 8.32 17.88 5.14
CA ALA A 83 9.24 17.59 4.05
C ALA A 83 9.97 18.86 3.56
N HIS A 84 9.26 20.01 3.53
CA HIS A 84 9.86 21.30 3.18
C HIS A 84 10.88 21.76 4.25
N GLN A 85 10.50 21.69 5.52
CA GLN A 85 11.42 22.01 6.64
C GLN A 85 12.68 21.15 6.64
N ALA A 86 12.55 19.88 6.22
CA ALA A 86 13.68 18.96 6.06
C ALA A 86 14.50 19.19 4.77
N GLY A 87 14.15 20.17 3.93
CA GLY A 87 14.84 20.46 2.67
C GLY A 87 14.71 19.38 1.59
N LYS A 88 13.70 18.53 1.68
CA LYS A 88 13.50 17.40 0.75
C LYS A 88 12.79 17.77 -0.54
N ILE A 89 12.13 18.93 -0.60
CA ILE A 89 11.29 19.35 -1.73
C ILE A 89 12.09 20.22 -2.69
N GLN A 90 12.06 19.86 -3.96
CA GLN A 90 12.63 20.66 -5.07
C GLN A 90 11.58 20.84 -6.16
N VAL A 91 11.49 22.04 -6.73
CA VAL A 91 10.61 22.31 -7.88
C VAL A 91 11.48 22.37 -9.12
N LEU A 92 11.32 21.42 -10.03
CA LEU A 92 12.13 21.27 -11.23
C LEU A 92 11.25 20.91 -12.44
N PRO A 93 11.47 21.53 -13.62
CA PRO A 93 10.79 21.17 -14.86
C PRO A 93 11.41 19.87 -15.43
N PHE A 94 10.90 18.73 -15.02
CA PHE A 94 11.41 17.42 -15.48
C PHE A 94 10.56 16.81 -16.60
N GLU A 95 9.33 17.25 -16.76
CA GLU A 95 8.38 16.68 -17.73
C GLU A 95 8.91 16.79 -19.16
N ASP A 96 9.51 17.92 -19.52
CA ASP A 96 10.09 18.15 -20.86
C ASP A 96 11.41 17.39 -21.09
N LYS A 97 12.09 17.01 -20.03
CA LYS A 97 13.40 16.33 -20.12
C LYS A 97 13.31 14.80 -20.18
N VAL A 98 12.15 14.26 -19.87
CA VAL A 98 11.93 12.81 -19.79
C VAL A 98 11.18 12.34 -21.03
N THR A 99 11.93 11.97 -22.08
CA THR A 99 11.41 11.64 -23.41
C THR A 99 10.96 10.19 -23.60
N GLY A 100 10.66 9.47 -22.51
CA GLY A 100 10.24 8.07 -22.56
C GLY A 100 11.38 7.05 -22.49
N LYS A 101 12.64 7.50 -22.49
CA LYS A 101 13.82 6.63 -22.31
C LYS A 101 14.31 6.65 -20.87
N THR A 102 14.64 5.46 -20.34
CA THR A 102 15.19 5.35 -18.96
C THR A 102 16.53 6.06 -18.80
N LYS A 103 17.32 6.15 -19.89
CA LYS A 103 18.61 6.86 -19.93
C LYS A 103 18.43 8.35 -19.58
N ASP A 104 17.40 9.00 -20.10
CA ASP A 104 17.15 10.42 -19.89
C ASP A 104 16.71 10.69 -18.45
N ALA A 105 15.83 9.84 -17.91
CA ALA A 105 15.45 9.89 -16.50
C ALA A 105 16.65 9.67 -15.57
N ALA A 106 17.51 8.70 -15.87
CA ALA A 106 18.72 8.44 -15.08
C ALA A 106 19.71 9.60 -15.17
N ALA A 107 19.87 10.24 -16.33
CA ALA A 107 20.72 11.42 -16.50
C ALA A 107 20.20 12.61 -15.68
N PHE A 108 18.87 12.82 -15.68
CA PHE A 108 18.21 13.82 -14.85
C PHE A 108 18.50 13.62 -13.36
N LEU A 109 18.33 12.40 -12.86
CA LEU A 109 18.59 12.08 -11.44
C LEU A 109 20.04 12.36 -11.05
N ARG A 110 21.00 12.00 -11.91
CA ARG A 110 22.44 12.25 -11.68
C ARG A 110 22.77 13.75 -11.69
N GLN A 111 22.19 14.50 -12.62
CA GLN A 111 22.38 15.96 -12.74
C GLN A 111 22.02 16.67 -11.44
N PHE A 112 20.91 16.28 -10.80
CA PHE A 112 20.40 16.90 -9.57
C PHE A 112 20.83 16.16 -8.30
N LYS A 113 21.72 15.16 -8.40
CA LYS A 113 22.22 14.35 -7.27
C LYS A 113 21.09 13.75 -6.42
N LEU A 114 20.04 13.28 -7.10
CA LEU A 114 18.88 12.67 -6.45
C LEU A 114 19.17 11.18 -6.22
N GLU A 115 19.51 10.84 -5.01
CA GLU A 115 19.84 9.49 -4.60
C GLU A 115 18.74 8.87 -3.74
N ARG A 116 18.79 7.55 -3.53
CA ARG A 116 17.82 6.78 -2.74
C ARG A 116 16.40 6.89 -3.29
N LYS A 117 15.40 7.12 -2.43
CA LYS A 117 13.98 7.14 -2.80
C LYS A 117 13.57 8.52 -3.30
N VAL A 118 13.33 8.63 -4.60
CA VAL A 118 12.91 9.85 -5.26
C VAL A 118 11.44 9.77 -5.65
N LEU A 119 10.65 10.74 -5.19
CA LEU A 119 9.26 10.90 -5.58
C LEU A 119 9.16 12.00 -6.63
N LEU A 120 8.80 11.64 -7.86
CA LEU A 120 8.50 12.58 -8.93
C LEU A 120 7.00 12.84 -8.97
N VAL A 121 6.60 14.09 -8.81
CA VAL A 121 5.19 14.50 -8.84
C VAL A 121 4.97 15.39 -10.06
N ALA A 122 4.25 14.84 -11.04
CA ALA A 122 3.86 15.53 -12.27
C ALA A 122 2.44 16.10 -12.15
N GLY A 123 2.11 17.10 -12.94
CA GLY A 123 0.74 17.59 -13.08
C GLY A 123 -0.18 16.45 -13.53
N GLU A 124 0.15 15.87 -14.68
CA GLU A 124 -0.46 14.65 -15.20
C GLU A 124 0.60 13.58 -15.47
N LYS A 125 0.23 12.33 -15.30
CA LYS A 125 1.14 11.20 -15.49
C LYS A 125 1.12 10.77 -16.95
N SER A 126 2.06 11.30 -17.76
CA SER A 126 2.18 10.93 -19.17
C SER A 126 2.68 9.49 -19.35
N PRO A 127 2.31 8.80 -20.46
CA PRO A 127 2.82 7.44 -20.77
C PRO A 127 4.35 7.42 -20.91
N GLU A 128 4.95 8.49 -21.35
CA GLU A 128 6.40 8.66 -21.50
C GLU A 128 7.11 8.69 -20.15
N LEU A 129 6.58 9.45 -19.20
CA LEU A 129 7.06 9.49 -17.82
C LEU A 129 6.98 8.10 -17.17
N ILE A 130 5.86 7.39 -17.35
CA ILE A 130 5.71 6.03 -16.83
C ILE A 130 6.77 5.10 -17.41
N ARG A 131 6.94 5.11 -18.73
CA ARG A 131 7.89 4.23 -19.43
C ARG A 131 9.34 4.50 -19.00
N SER A 132 9.71 5.77 -18.88
CA SER A 132 11.08 6.17 -18.50
C SER A 132 11.44 5.84 -17.05
N THR A 133 10.45 5.86 -16.13
CA THR A 133 10.69 5.68 -14.69
C THR A 133 10.41 4.26 -14.21
N ALA A 134 9.60 3.46 -14.92
CA ALA A 134 9.14 2.15 -14.48
C ALA A 134 10.26 1.17 -14.09
N ASN A 135 11.40 1.21 -14.78
CA ASN A 135 12.55 0.33 -14.50
C ASN A 135 13.52 0.89 -13.44
N LEU A 136 13.29 2.11 -12.95
CA LEU A 136 14.14 2.72 -11.93
C LEU A 136 13.55 2.45 -10.54
N GLN A 137 14.09 1.46 -9.82
CA GLN A 137 13.58 1.01 -8.51
C GLN A 137 13.55 2.12 -7.45
N GLN A 138 14.43 3.10 -7.58
CA GLN A 138 14.53 4.23 -6.66
C GLN A 138 13.52 5.34 -6.93
N VAL A 139 12.82 5.32 -8.07
CA VAL A 139 11.93 6.40 -8.52
C VAL A 139 10.49 5.97 -8.48
N LEU A 140 9.65 6.79 -7.87
CA LEU A 140 8.21 6.65 -7.93
C LEU A 140 7.60 7.90 -8.60
N ALA A 141 7.00 7.73 -9.77
CA ALA A 141 6.29 8.81 -10.45
C ALA A 141 4.79 8.77 -10.12
N VAL A 142 4.26 9.89 -9.64
CA VAL A 142 2.86 10.04 -9.20
C VAL A 142 2.29 11.34 -9.78
N SER A 143 1.01 11.35 -10.17
CA SER A 143 0.35 12.62 -10.49
C SER A 143 -0.05 13.39 -9.21
N ALA A 144 -0.13 14.70 -9.32
CA ALA A 144 -0.41 15.61 -8.21
C ALA A 144 -1.66 15.23 -7.40
N MET A 145 -2.74 14.83 -8.07
CA MET A 145 -4.00 14.44 -7.43
C MET A 145 -3.93 13.11 -6.65
N TYR A 146 -2.95 12.26 -6.94
CA TYR A 146 -2.74 10.97 -6.24
C TYR A 146 -1.64 11.04 -5.16
N LEU A 147 -1.16 12.24 -4.86
CA LEU A 147 -0.20 12.46 -3.79
C LEU A 147 -0.81 12.04 -2.45
N ASN A 148 -0.04 11.30 -1.64
CA ASN A 148 -0.48 10.82 -0.34
C ASN A 148 0.63 10.88 0.70
N VAL A 149 0.24 10.80 1.97
CA VAL A 149 1.16 10.90 3.11
C VAL A 149 2.23 9.80 3.09
N TYR A 150 1.87 8.59 2.66
CA TYR A 150 2.81 7.46 2.61
C TYR A 150 3.98 7.73 1.65
N TYR A 151 3.70 8.25 0.46
CA TYR A 151 4.75 8.57 -0.51
C TYR A 151 5.63 9.73 -0.06
N ILE A 152 5.03 10.79 0.51
CA ILE A 152 5.76 11.96 1.00
C ILE A 152 6.73 11.58 2.13
N LEU A 153 6.28 10.81 3.13
CA LEU A 153 7.10 10.45 4.27
C LEU A 153 8.21 9.44 3.93
N ASN A 154 7.96 8.55 2.97
CA ASN A 154 8.94 7.55 2.56
C ASN A 154 9.97 8.05 1.54
N ALA A 155 9.77 9.23 0.95
CA ALA A 155 10.70 9.82 0.00
C ALA A 155 11.86 10.51 0.72
N ASP A 156 13.07 10.35 0.17
CA ASP A 156 14.25 11.13 0.56
C ASP A 156 14.32 12.46 -0.22
N HIS A 157 13.90 12.42 -1.49
CA HIS A 157 13.78 13.59 -2.35
C HIS A 157 12.39 13.63 -3.00
N ILE A 158 11.77 14.80 -3.00
CA ILE A 158 10.47 15.05 -3.62
C ILE A 158 10.67 16.13 -4.68
N VAL A 159 10.47 15.74 -5.93
CA VAL A 159 10.59 16.66 -7.08
C VAL A 159 9.19 16.94 -7.60
N LEU A 160 8.80 18.21 -7.55
CA LEU A 160 7.52 18.68 -8.07
C LEU A 160 7.74 19.35 -9.43
N SER A 161 6.89 19.06 -10.41
CA SER A 161 6.84 19.93 -11.59
C SER A 161 6.12 21.24 -11.24
N PRO A 162 6.37 22.35 -11.97
CA PRO A 162 5.64 23.60 -11.76
C PRO A 162 4.13 23.42 -11.87
N GLN A 163 3.67 22.66 -12.86
CA GLN A 163 2.26 22.34 -13.04
C GLN A 163 1.68 21.52 -11.86
N ALA A 164 2.46 20.56 -11.31
CA ALA A 164 2.05 19.81 -10.14
C ALA A 164 1.89 20.71 -8.92
N LEU A 165 2.75 21.69 -8.74
CA LEU A 165 2.67 22.64 -7.63
C LEU A 165 1.36 23.43 -7.70
N ASP A 166 0.97 23.95 -8.88
CA ASP A 166 -0.28 24.68 -9.07
C ASP A 166 -1.51 23.81 -8.75
N VAL A 167 -1.51 22.56 -9.23
CA VAL A 167 -2.59 21.60 -8.95
C VAL A 167 -2.69 21.28 -7.46
N ILE A 168 -1.56 21.04 -6.79
CA ILE A 168 -1.52 20.72 -5.35
C ILE A 168 -2.01 21.92 -4.53
N THR A 169 -1.57 23.14 -4.85
CA THR A 169 -2.00 24.34 -4.13
C THR A 169 -3.49 24.59 -4.30
N ALA A 170 -4.03 24.50 -5.50
CA ALA A 170 -5.45 24.65 -5.77
C ALA A 170 -6.29 23.58 -5.04
N TRP A 171 -5.83 22.32 -5.06
CA TRP A 171 -6.53 21.20 -4.40
C TRP A 171 -6.51 21.29 -2.89
N LEU A 172 -5.38 21.66 -2.29
CA LEU A 172 -5.24 21.77 -0.84
C LEU A 172 -5.80 23.07 -0.27
N ALA A 173 -5.92 24.14 -1.08
CA ALA A 173 -6.54 25.41 -0.65
C ALA A 173 -8.06 25.31 -0.47
N GLN A 174 -8.72 24.33 -1.11
CA GLN A 174 -10.16 24.16 -0.95
C GLN A 174 -10.49 23.79 0.51
N GLU A 175 -11.15 24.70 1.21
CA GLU A 175 -11.82 24.42 2.47
C GLU A 175 -13.12 23.68 2.16
N ASP A 176 -13.26 22.45 2.69
CA ASP A 176 -14.55 21.75 2.66
C ASP A 176 -15.53 22.51 3.56
N LYS A 177 -16.46 23.25 2.96
CA LYS A 177 -17.63 23.83 3.66
C LYS A 177 -18.55 22.73 4.14
#